data_6bc3eebb40b252aaada438cd7307fa96
#
_entry.id   6bc3eebb40b252aaada438cd7307fa96
#
_cell.length_a   1.000
_cell.length_b   1.000
_cell.length_c   1.000
_cell.angle_alpha   90.00
_cell.angle_beta   90.00
_cell.angle_gamma   90.00
#
_symmetry.space_group_name_H-M   'P 1'
#
loop_
_entity.id
_entity.type
_entity.pdbx_description
1 polymer ?
#
loop_
_entity_poly.entity_id
_entity_poly.type
_entity_poly.pdbx_seq_one_letter_code
_entity_poly.pdbx_strand_id
1 'polypeptide(L)'
;PGVNAIVFPGNEFLLGKAKEAFDAEGNLVDDRTVGYLRMCLTKFVKFATVAQSLAERKPTPPEDLTASGKCDTTIEGVDGNADDWYEKAAEKVNAVSGDTYVKLDRGILTVDQLNYFLNSMPMELTYADSNNQFLYYNYHKEDYEMLAKRRPEQVGCSLANVHPEHPERIHKSVNWLVGLLRSGQIDVFRTHVPTHGPDKYVVHNYQAMYDKNGKYAGINEYILDFKPIVDWYLKQTGQSLVKNGVPVGHGYAAAPAPAAADATSGASDAGHGGAAPAAPAPAADATSGASA
;
A
#
# COMPACT_ATOMS: atom_id res chain seq x y z
N PRO A 1 -11.51 -28.35 -20.76
CA PRO A 1 -11.24 -27.06 -20.11
C PRO A 1 -12.52 -26.23 -20.15
N GLY A 2 -13.19 -26.08 -18.98
CA GLY A 2 -14.38 -25.25 -18.86
C GLY A 2 -14.02 -23.77 -19.01
N VAL A 3 -14.87 -23.00 -19.65
CA VAL A 3 -14.76 -21.54 -19.71
C VAL A 3 -15.28 -21.03 -18.37
N ASN A 4 -14.39 -20.47 -17.53
CA ASN A 4 -14.79 -19.74 -16.34
C ASN A 4 -15.38 -18.39 -16.78
N ALA A 5 -16.70 -18.36 -16.99
CA ALA A 5 -17.40 -17.15 -17.34
C ALA A 5 -18.45 -16.81 -16.28
N ILE A 6 -18.50 -15.55 -15.89
CA ILE A 6 -19.58 -15.02 -15.04
C ILE A 6 -20.70 -14.60 -15.97
N VAL A 7 -21.87 -15.24 -15.84
CA VAL A 7 -23.02 -14.92 -16.69
C VAL A 7 -23.67 -13.64 -16.20
N PHE A 8 -23.91 -12.70 -17.11
CA PHE A 8 -24.67 -11.49 -16.82
C PHE A 8 -26.15 -11.82 -16.62
N PRO A 9 -26.72 -11.63 -15.42
CA PRO A 9 -28.12 -11.96 -15.13
C PRO A 9 -29.09 -10.83 -15.55
N GLY A 10 -28.77 -10.12 -16.62
CA GLY A 10 -29.54 -8.97 -17.09
C GLY A 10 -30.52 -9.34 -18.19
N ASN A 11 -31.23 -8.31 -18.66
CA ASN A 11 -32.15 -8.47 -19.78
C ASN A 11 -31.38 -8.72 -21.07
N GLU A 12 -31.86 -9.65 -21.86
CA GLU A 12 -31.36 -9.85 -23.21
C GLU A 12 -31.85 -8.76 -24.16
N PHE A 13 -31.00 -8.31 -25.07
CA PHE A 13 -31.38 -7.44 -26.17
C PHE A 13 -31.52 -8.28 -27.45
N LEU A 14 -32.72 -8.42 -27.94
CA LEU A 14 -33.03 -9.13 -29.17
C LEU A 14 -33.55 -8.12 -30.18
N LEU A 15 -32.86 -8.00 -31.31
CA LEU A 15 -33.26 -7.12 -32.41
C LEU A 15 -33.98 -7.94 -33.47
N GLY A 16 -35.32 -7.88 -33.49
CA GLY A 16 -36.12 -8.47 -34.57
C GLY A 16 -35.96 -7.64 -35.84
N LYS A 17 -36.09 -8.30 -37.00
CA LYS A 17 -36.04 -7.65 -38.33
C LYS A 17 -34.83 -6.70 -38.51
N ALA A 18 -33.65 -7.19 -38.16
CA ALA A 18 -32.43 -6.38 -38.10
C ALA A 18 -32.15 -5.61 -39.40
N LYS A 19 -32.55 -6.14 -40.56
CA LYS A 19 -32.33 -5.43 -41.88
C LYS A 19 -33.20 -4.17 -42.01
N GLU A 20 -34.33 -4.10 -41.30
CA GLU A 20 -35.24 -2.95 -41.33
C GLU A 20 -35.03 -2.01 -40.13
N ALA A 21 -34.18 -2.38 -39.21
CA ALA A 21 -34.00 -1.67 -37.95
C ALA A 21 -32.97 -0.53 -38.05
N PHE A 22 -32.21 -0.47 -39.14
CA PHE A 22 -31.17 0.54 -39.35
C PHE A 22 -31.47 1.43 -40.55
N ASP A 23 -31.09 2.71 -40.46
CA ASP A 23 -31.08 3.64 -41.61
C ASP A 23 -29.87 3.37 -42.53
N ALA A 24 -29.77 4.14 -43.63
CA ALA A 24 -28.68 4.03 -44.57
C ALA A 24 -27.29 4.39 -43.98
N GLU A 25 -27.27 5.14 -42.88
CA GLU A 25 -26.10 5.56 -42.14
C GLU A 25 -25.73 4.57 -41.02
N GLY A 26 -26.54 3.51 -40.79
CA GLY A 26 -26.29 2.47 -39.81
C GLY A 26 -26.78 2.80 -38.38
N ASN A 27 -27.67 3.77 -38.21
CA ASN A 27 -28.27 4.09 -36.93
C ASN A 27 -29.57 3.31 -36.72
N LEU A 28 -29.87 2.92 -35.48
CA LEU A 28 -31.16 2.35 -35.12
C LEU A 28 -32.27 3.42 -35.24
N VAL A 29 -33.32 3.11 -35.99
CA VAL A 29 -34.38 4.08 -36.33
C VAL A 29 -35.49 4.17 -35.30
N ASP A 30 -35.70 3.14 -34.47
CA ASP A 30 -36.76 3.12 -33.46
C ASP A 30 -36.24 3.56 -32.07
N ASP A 31 -36.74 4.67 -31.58
CA ASP A 31 -36.34 5.25 -30.27
C ASP A 31 -36.57 4.32 -29.08
N ARG A 32 -37.59 3.48 -29.13
CA ARG A 32 -37.84 2.51 -28.05
C ARG A 32 -36.75 1.44 -28.03
N THR A 33 -36.35 0.97 -29.21
CA THR A 33 -35.26 0.00 -29.38
C THR A 33 -33.94 0.60 -28.89
N VAL A 34 -33.65 1.84 -29.25
CA VAL A 34 -32.47 2.59 -28.78
C VAL A 34 -32.51 2.73 -27.26
N GLY A 35 -33.65 3.13 -26.68
CA GLY A 35 -33.81 3.26 -25.23
C GLY A 35 -33.59 1.94 -24.48
N TYR A 36 -34.15 0.85 -25.02
CA TYR A 36 -33.97 -0.47 -24.43
C TYR A 36 -32.52 -0.97 -24.50
N LEU A 37 -31.87 -0.82 -25.64
CA LEU A 37 -30.43 -1.14 -25.81
C LEU A 37 -29.56 -0.36 -24.80
N ARG A 38 -29.82 0.94 -24.69
CA ARG A 38 -29.09 1.80 -23.72
C ARG A 38 -29.26 1.31 -22.29
N MET A 39 -30.49 0.92 -21.92
CA MET A 39 -30.75 0.35 -20.61
C MET A 39 -29.99 -0.97 -20.39
N CYS A 40 -29.97 -1.86 -21.36
CA CYS A 40 -29.24 -3.14 -21.29
C CYS A 40 -27.73 -2.89 -21.15
N LEU A 41 -27.17 -2.01 -21.96
CA LEU A 41 -25.74 -1.65 -21.89
C LEU A 41 -25.38 -0.98 -20.57
N THR A 42 -26.22 -0.10 -20.05
CA THR A 42 -25.97 0.54 -18.74
C THR A 42 -25.93 -0.51 -17.60
N LYS A 43 -26.86 -1.46 -17.62
CA LYS A 43 -26.87 -2.55 -16.64
C LYS A 43 -25.66 -3.47 -16.81
N PHE A 44 -25.28 -3.78 -18.05
CA PHE A 44 -24.12 -4.60 -18.35
C PHE A 44 -22.81 -3.94 -17.86
N VAL A 45 -22.63 -2.64 -18.10
CA VAL A 45 -21.44 -1.90 -17.61
C VAL A 45 -21.35 -1.95 -16.10
N LYS A 46 -22.47 -1.72 -15.38
CA LYS A 46 -22.49 -1.84 -13.91
C LYS A 46 -22.13 -3.25 -13.45
N PHE A 47 -22.68 -4.27 -14.10
CA PHE A 47 -22.34 -5.66 -13.79
C PHE A 47 -20.87 -5.96 -14.08
N ALA A 48 -20.35 -5.53 -15.23
CA ALA A 48 -18.94 -5.74 -15.61
C ALA A 48 -17.99 -5.11 -14.59
N THR A 49 -18.30 -3.93 -14.06
CA THR A 49 -17.52 -3.28 -13.00
C THR A 49 -17.45 -4.13 -11.73
N VAL A 50 -18.60 -4.70 -11.31
CA VAL A 50 -18.65 -5.61 -10.15
C VAL A 50 -17.96 -6.95 -10.46
N ALA A 51 -18.22 -7.53 -11.63
CA ALA A 51 -17.62 -8.79 -12.03
C ALA A 51 -16.09 -8.71 -12.15
N GLN A 52 -15.57 -7.57 -12.56
CA GLN A 52 -14.13 -7.32 -12.62
C GLN A 52 -13.47 -7.41 -11.23
N SER A 53 -14.18 -7.01 -10.17
CA SER A 53 -13.69 -7.14 -8.79
C SER A 53 -13.68 -8.60 -8.30
N LEU A 54 -14.48 -9.47 -8.92
CA LEU A 54 -14.58 -10.91 -8.61
C LEU A 54 -13.66 -11.77 -9.49
N ALA A 55 -13.05 -11.21 -10.53
CA ALA A 55 -12.13 -11.94 -11.39
C ALA A 55 -10.89 -12.37 -10.58
N GLU A 56 -10.60 -13.67 -10.61
CA GLU A 56 -9.35 -14.18 -10.05
C GLU A 56 -8.18 -13.53 -10.78
N ARG A 57 -7.35 -12.81 -10.03
CA ARG A 57 -6.14 -12.21 -10.57
C ARG A 57 -5.13 -13.32 -10.83
N LYS A 58 -4.56 -13.35 -12.03
CA LYS A 58 -3.51 -14.31 -12.34
C LYS A 58 -2.33 -14.08 -11.42
N PRO A 59 -1.70 -15.15 -10.90
CA PRO A 59 -0.47 -15.01 -10.13
C PRO A 59 0.55 -14.23 -10.97
N THR A 60 1.13 -13.21 -10.38
CA THR A 60 2.23 -12.49 -11.00
C THR A 60 3.51 -13.28 -10.76
N PRO A 61 4.43 -13.36 -11.73
CA PRO A 61 5.77 -13.89 -11.48
C PRO A 61 6.45 -13.06 -10.39
N PRO A 62 7.42 -13.64 -9.66
CA PRO A 62 8.24 -12.88 -8.73
C PRO A 62 8.85 -11.64 -9.39
N GLU A 63 8.90 -10.55 -8.64
CA GLU A 63 9.51 -9.30 -9.10
C GLU A 63 11.02 -9.42 -9.22
N ASP A 64 11.58 -8.69 -10.14
CA ASP A 64 12.99 -8.34 -10.14
C ASP A 64 13.15 -7.10 -9.26
N LEU A 65 13.88 -7.24 -8.17
CA LEU A 65 14.10 -6.14 -7.22
C LEU A 65 15.17 -5.15 -7.67
N THR A 66 15.86 -5.44 -8.77
CA THR A 66 16.81 -4.48 -9.33
C THR A 66 16.04 -3.37 -10.05
N ALA A 67 16.40 -2.11 -9.80
CA ALA A 67 15.81 -0.98 -10.51
C ALA A 67 16.16 -1.07 -11.99
N SER A 68 15.15 -0.98 -12.86
CA SER A 68 15.35 -1.06 -14.32
C SER A 68 15.71 0.28 -14.96
N GLY A 69 15.56 1.40 -14.25
CA GLY A 69 15.77 2.74 -14.77
C GLY A 69 14.73 3.18 -15.80
N LYS A 70 13.56 2.54 -15.86
CA LYS A 70 12.54 2.76 -16.89
C LYS A 70 11.16 3.13 -16.34
N CYS A 71 11.11 3.70 -15.16
CA CYS A 71 9.87 4.11 -14.53
C CYS A 71 9.75 5.63 -14.51
N ASP A 72 8.53 6.14 -14.56
CA ASP A 72 8.26 7.58 -14.57
C ASP A 72 8.82 8.32 -13.34
N THR A 73 9.02 7.60 -12.24
CA THR A 73 9.57 8.15 -10.99
C THR A 73 11.07 7.94 -10.84
N THR A 74 11.68 7.11 -11.68
CA THR A 74 13.12 6.90 -11.67
C THR A 74 13.81 8.02 -12.45
N ILE A 75 14.85 8.60 -11.84
CA ILE A 75 15.61 9.69 -12.45
C ILE A 75 16.67 9.10 -13.39
N GLU A 76 16.36 9.09 -14.68
CA GLU A 76 17.24 8.51 -15.69
C GLU A 76 18.61 9.20 -15.76
N GLY A 77 19.64 8.38 -15.97
CA GLY A 77 21.02 8.84 -16.17
C GLY A 77 21.70 9.28 -14.88
N VAL A 78 21.15 8.91 -13.73
CA VAL A 78 21.83 8.93 -12.43
C VAL A 78 21.99 7.47 -11.99
N ASP A 79 23.24 7.07 -11.70
CA ASP A 79 23.54 5.69 -11.26
C ASP A 79 22.93 5.47 -9.86
N GLY A 80 21.97 4.55 -9.76
CA GLY A 80 21.28 4.24 -8.51
C GLY A 80 22.17 3.63 -7.41
N ASN A 81 23.41 3.22 -7.75
CA ASN A 81 24.38 2.72 -6.79
C ASN A 81 25.47 3.78 -6.43
N ALA A 82 25.33 5.00 -6.94
CA ALA A 82 26.28 6.06 -6.58
C ALA A 82 26.01 6.58 -5.17
N ASP A 83 27.02 6.69 -4.34
CA ASP A 83 26.90 7.21 -2.96
C ASP A 83 26.34 8.63 -2.91
N ASP A 84 26.51 9.42 -3.96
CA ASP A 84 26.02 10.78 -4.14
C ASP A 84 24.77 10.86 -5.04
N TRP A 85 24.00 9.76 -5.11
CA TRP A 85 22.80 9.69 -5.96
C TRP A 85 21.80 10.80 -5.62
N TYR A 86 21.58 11.05 -4.33
CA TYR A 86 20.61 12.02 -3.86
C TYR A 86 20.91 13.44 -4.40
N GLU A 87 22.15 13.88 -4.29
CA GLU A 87 22.60 15.20 -4.73
C GLU A 87 22.50 15.32 -6.26
N LYS A 88 23.00 14.32 -6.99
CA LYS A 88 22.96 14.29 -8.46
C LYS A 88 21.52 14.23 -8.99
N ALA A 89 20.66 13.45 -8.34
CA ALA A 89 19.27 13.37 -8.70
C ALA A 89 18.54 14.69 -8.44
N ALA A 90 18.75 15.30 -7.27
CA ALA A 90 18.16 16.58 -6.92
C ALA A 90 18.57 17.69 -7.90
N GLU A 91 19.84 17.76 -8.26
CA GLU A 91 20.35 18.70 -9.26
C GLU A 91 19.70 18.49 -10.62
N LYS A 92 19.67 17.23 -11.07
CA LYS A 92 19.15 16.88 -12.42
C LYS A 92 17.69 17.23 -12.62
N VAL A 93 16.85 17.07 -11.59
CA VAL A 93 15.41 17.39 -11.67
C VAL A 93 15.08 18.80 -11.16
N ASN A 94 16.08 19.59 -10.77
CA ASN A 94 15.90 20.89 -10.12
C ASN A 94 14.94 20.75 -8.92
N ALA A 95 15.23 19.81 -8.03
CA ALA A 95 14.40 19.54 -6.87
C ALA A 95 14.26 20.78 -5.99
N VAL A 96 13.06 21.04 -5.53
CA VAL A 96 12.76 22.19 -4.65
C VAL A 96 12.98 21.83 -3.17
N SER A 97 13.33 22.82 -2.36
CA SER A 97 13.58 22.65 -0.92
C SER A 97 13.16 23.90 -0.13
N GLY A 98 13.29 23.83 1.17
CA GLY A 98 13.12 24.96 2.08
C GLY A 98 11.70 25.49 2.13
N ASP A 99 11.54 26.79 2.00
CA ASP A 99 10.29 27.52 2.10
C ASP A 99 9.45 27.54 0.80
N THR A 100 9.90 26.82 -0.24
CA THR A 100 9.15 26.68 -1.49
C THR A 100 7.82 25.97 -1.26
N TYR A 101 6.72 26.59 -1.69
CA TYR A 101 5.40 26.02 -1.56
C TYR A 101 5.13 24.91 -2.59
N VAL A 102 4.57 23.80 -2.13
CA VAL A 102 4.03 22.73 -2.96
C VAL A 102 2.52 22.63 -2.77
N LYS A 103 1.79 22.50 -3.88
CA LYS A 103 0.35 22.34 -3.87
C LYS A 103 0.03 20.84 -3.86
N LEU A 104 -0.61 20.37 -2.80
CA LEU A 104 -1.14 19.04 -2.68
C LEU A 104 -2.63 19.00 -3.06
N ASP A 105 -3.21 17.82 -3.21
CA ASP A 105 -4.63 17.68 -3.58
C ASP A 105 -5.56 18.35 -2.57
N ARG A 106 -5.19 18.37 -1.29
CA ARG A 106 -6.04 18.90 -0.20
C ARG A 106 -5.28 19.85 0.72
N GLY A 107 -4.33 20.60 0.18
CA GLY A 107 -3.61 21.57 0.99
C GLY A 107 -2.44 22.19 0.25
N ILE A 108 -1.78 23.08 0.96
CA ILE A 108 -0.57 23.74 0.51
C ILE A 108 0.41 23.79 1.68
N LEU A 109 1.64 23.36 1.46
CA LEU A 109 2.71 23.35 2.46
C LEU A 109 4.01 23.83 1.80
N THR A 110 4.94 24.33 2.59
CA THR A 110 6.32 24.41 2.14
C THR A 110 6.97 23.02 2.19
N VAL A 111 8.08 22.84 1.50
CA VAL A 111 8.86 21.58 1.56
C VAL A 111 9.30 21.31 3.01
N ASP A 112 9.74 22.32 3.74
CA ASP A 112 10.11 22.19 5.15
C ASP A 112 8.94 21.77 6.02
N GLN A 113 7.76 22.37 5.83
CA GLN A 113 6.55 21.95 6.56
C GLN A 113 6.16 20.50 6.24
N LEU A 114 6.31 20.06 4.99
CA LEU A 114 6.06 18.68 4.61
C LEU A 114 7.05 17.74 5.32
N ASN A 115 8.35 18.09 5.36
CA ASN A 115 9.35 17.33 6.10
C ASN A 115 9.03 17.26 7.60
N TYR A 116 8.71 18.39 8.24
CA TYR A 116 8.33 18.40 9.66
C TYR A 116 7.12 17.52 9.93
N PHE A 117 6.11 17.57 9.06
CA PHE A 117 4.93 16.75 9.16
C PHE A 117 5.25 15.24 9.06
N LEU A 118 6.01 14.82 8.04
CA LEU A 118 6.42 13.43 7.86
C LEU A 118 7.31 12.93 9.01
N ASN A 119 8.25 13.76 9.47
CA ASN A 119 9.17 13.41 10.56
C ASN A 119 8.48 13.36 11.94
N SER A 120 7.35 14.05 12.12
CA SER A 120 6.56 14.03 13.36
C SER A 120 5.69 12.79 13.51
N MET A 121 5.52 11.98 12.47
CA MET A 121 4.72 10.76 12.54
C MET A 121 5.37 9.74 13.47
N PRO A 122 4.62 9.11 14.40
CA PRO A 122 5.17 8.16 15.37
C PRO A 122 5.44 6.78 14.72
N MET A 123 5.98 6.78 13.52
CA MET A 123 6.30 5.58 12.74
C MET A 123 7.44 5.88 11.76
N GLU A 124 8.17 4.85 11.41
CA GLU A 124 9.16 4.94 10.34
C GLU A 124 8.46 4.74 9.00
N LEU A 125 8.70 5.65 8.07
CA LEU A 125 8.13 5.61 6.72
C LEU A 125 9.24 5.36 5.72
N THR A 126 8.97 4.48 4.76
CA THR A 126 9.86 4.22 3.62
C THR A 126 9.02 4.18 2.35
N TYR A 127 9.49 4.85 1.31
CA TYR A 127 8.87 4.79 -0.02
C TYR A 127 9.83 4.19 -1.04
N ALA A 128 9.37 3.15 -1.71
CA ALA A 128 9.97 2.63 -2.92
C ALA A 128 9.02 2.81 -4.09
N ASP A 129 9.53 3.25 -5.23
CA ASP A 129 8.72 3.53 -6.41
C ASP A 129 8.28 2.27 -7.16
N SER A 130 7.53 2.46 -8.25
CA SER A 130 7.09 1.36 -9.10
C SER A 130 8.22 0.69 -9.88
N ASN A 131 9.43 1.19 -9.82
CA ASN A 131 10.63 0.59 -10.37
C ASN A 131 11.49 -0.12 -9.32
N ASN A 132 10.96 -0.32 -8.10
CA ASN A 132 11.66 -0.93 -6.98
C ASN A 132 12.90 -0.13 -6.52
N GLN A 133 12.91 1.17 -6.76
CA GLN A 133 13.95 2.09 -6.28
C GLN A 133 13.53 2.72 -4.96
N PHE A 134 14.40 2.65 -3.96
CA PHE A 134 14.22 3.26 -2.65
C PHE A 134 14.44 4.78 -2.76
N LEU A 135 13.39 5.60 -2.59
CA LEU A 135 13.46 7.03 -2.87
C LEU A 135 13.34 7.92 -1.65
N TYR A 136 12.74 7.43 -0.55
CA TYR A 136 12.50 8.28 0.61
C TYR A 136 12.36 7.45 1.89
N TYR A 137 12.85 8.01 2.99
CA TYR A 137 12.46 7.63 4.34
C TYR A 137 12.36 8.88 5.23
N ASN A 138 11.50 8.85 6.25
CA ASN A 138 11.37 9.98 7.15
C ASN A 138 12.46 9.95 8.24
N TYR A 139 12.94 11.14 8.60
CA TYR A 139 13.86 11.30 9.74
C TYR A 139 13.06 11.32 11.05
N HIS A 140 12.60 10.15 11.48
CA HIS A 140 11.84 9.96 12.72
C HIS A 140 12.76 9.81 13.93
N LYS A 141 13.89 9.13 13.75
CA LYS A 141 14.92 8.85 14.75
C LYS A 141 16.29 8.78 14.08
N GLU A 142 17.33 8.83 14.90
CA GLU A 142 18.68 8.49 14.46
C GLU A 142 18.74 7.04 13.95
N ASP A 143 19.60 6.75 13.00
CA ASP A 143 19.68 5.46 12.32
C ASP A 143 19.87 4.28 13.30
N TYR A 144 20.67 4.47 14.37
CA TYR A 144 20.92 3.46 15.41
C TYR A 144 19.70 3.18 16.31
N GLU A 145 18.72 4.10 16.36
CA GLU A 145 17.47 3.98 17.12
C GLU A 145 16.30 3.46 16.29
N MET A 146 16.45 3.44 14.96
CA MET A 146 15.41 2.98 14.05
C MET A 146 15.09 1.50 14.23
N LEU A 147 13.83 1.15 14.07
CA LEU A 147 13.35 -0.23 14.06
C LEU A 147 13.79 -0.96 12.78
N ALA A 148 13.82 -0.24 11.67
CA ALA A 148 14.46 -0.69 10.43
C ALA A 148 15.49 0.38 10.01
N LYS A 149 16.75 0.10 10.26
CA LYS A 149 17.84 1.06 9.98
C LYS A 149 17.83 1.46 8.51
N ARG A 150 17.86 2.77 8.27
CA ARG A 150 18.02 3.37 6.94
C ARG A 150 19.14 4.40 7.00
N ARG A 151 19.86 4.52 5.90
CA ARG A 151 20.98 5.46 5.77
C ARG A 151 20.77 6.35 4.54
N PRO A 152 21.24 7.59 4.56
CA PRO A 152 21.13 8.51 3.42
C PRO A 152 21.68 7.91 2.11
N GLU A 153 22.79 7.16 2.18
CA GLU A 153 23.45 6.55 1.02
C GLU A 153 22.61 5.44 0.34
N GLN A 154 21.58 4.96 1.02
CA GLN A 154 20.67 3.96 0.46
C GLN A 154 19.57 4.59 -0.42
N VAL A 155 19.38 5.92 -0.33
CA VAL A 155 18.40 6.62 -1.16
C VAL A 155 18.88 6.58 -2.62
N GLY A 156 18.03 6.09 -3.51
CA GLY A 156 18.35 5.85 -4.90
C GLY A 156 18.69 4.39 -5.23
N CYS A 157 19.07 3.59 -4.23
CA CYS A 157 19.39 2.19 -4.46
C CYS A 157 18.15 1.36 -4.84
N SER A 158 18.39 0.24 -5.52
CA SER A 158 17.34 -0.75 -5.72
C SER A 158 16.96 -1.44 -4.42
N LEU A 159 15.74 -1.97 -4.33
CA LEU A 159 15.32 -2.78 -3.17
C LEU A 159 16.22 -4.00 -2.94
N ALA A 160 16.87 -4.52 -3.99
CA ALA A 160 17.84 -5.60 -3.85
C ALA A 160 19.06 -5.20 -3.00
N ASN A 161 19.48 -3.92 -3.07
CA ASN A 161 20.64 -3.42 -2.34
C ASN A 161 20.30 -2.91 -0.94
N VAL A 162 19.01 -2.62 -0.68
CA VAL A 162 18.55 -2.16 0.65
C VAL A 162 18.41 -3.31 1.63
N HIS A 163 18.23 -4.55 1.14
CA HIS A 163 18.08 -5.72 1.98
C HIS A 163 19.44 -6.38 2.25
N PRO A 164 19.65 -6.94 3.46
CA PRO A 164 20.93 -7.49 3.85
C PRO A 164 21.34 -8.74 3.05
N GLU A 165 22.64 -9.02 3.13
CA GLU A 165 23.36 -10.01 2.34
C GLU A 165 22.99 -11.49 2.54
N HIS A 166 21.96 -11.86 3.29
CA HIS A 166 21.51 -13.27 3.33
C HIS A 166 20.45 -13.52 2.27
N PRO A 167 20.91 -13.74 1.04
CA PRO A 167 20.21 -13.23 -0.13
C PRO A 167 18.99 -14.03 -0.52
N GLU A 168 19.12 -15.37 -0.57
CA GLU A 168 18.13 -16.15 -1.32
C GLU A 168 16.74 -16.21 -0.68
N ARG A 169 16.69 -16.36 0.65
CA ARG A 169 15.41 -16.51 1.35
C ARG A 169 14.68 -15.19 1.49
N ILE A 170 15.41 -14.12 1.83
CA ILE A 170 14.84 -12.78 2.01
C ILE A 170 14.40 -12.24 0.65
N HIS A 171 15.25 -12.32 -0.36
CA HIS A 171 14.91 -11.92 -1.72
C HIS A 171 13.67 -12.65 -2.25
N LYS A 172 13.54 -13.96 -2.03
CA LYS A 172 12.33 -14.70 -2.43
C LYS A 172 11.07 -14.17 -1.74
N SER A 173 11.16 -13.88 -0.45
CA SER A 173 10.02 -13.33 0.32
C SER A 173 9.67 -11.92 -0.13
N VAL A 174 10.66 -11.07 -0.35
CA VAL A 174 10.45 -9.69 -0.82
C VAL A 174 9.94 -9.68 -2.26
N ASN A 175 10.53 -10.46 -3.16
CA ASN A 175 10.04 -10.63 -4.54
C ASN A 175 8.58 -11.06 -4.59
N TRP A 176 8.23 -12.04 -3.76
CA TRP A 176 6.85 -12.53 -3.66
C TRP A 176 5.92 -11.42 -3.15
N LEU A 177 6.31 -10.72 -2.08
CA LEU A 177 5.52 -9.63 -1.49
C LEU A 177 5.31 -8.49 -2.49
N VAL A 178 6.38 -8.03 -3.14
CA VAL A 178 6.29 -6.97 -4.15
C VAL A 178 5.39 -7.40 -5.31
N GLY A 179 5.49 -8.65 -5.76
CA GLY A 179 4.61 -9.20 -6.78
C GLY A 179 3.15 -9.20 -6.39
N LEU A 180 2.81 -9.57 -5.14
CA LEU A 180 1.44 -9.51 -4.62
C LEU A 180 0.88 -8.09 -4.58
N LEU A 181 1.67 -7.13 -4.09
CA LEU A 181 1.29 -5.72 -4.01
C LEU A 181 1.12 -5.12 -5.42
N ARG A 182 2.09 -5.32 -6.31
CA ARG A 182 2.06 -4.82 -7.69
C ARG A 182 0.89 -5.37 -8.49
N SER A 183 0.56 -6.65 -8.31
CA SER A 183 -0.59 -7.27 -9.00
C SER A 183 -1.93 -6.83 -8.41
N GLY A 184 -1.92 -6.15 -7.26
CA GLY A 184 -3.11 -5.79 -6.50
C GLY A 184 -3.87 -7.00 -5.97
N GLN A 185 -3.20 -8.14 -5.78
CA GLN A 185 -3.81 -9.30 -5.10
C GLN A 185 -4.06 -8.98 -3.63
N ILE A 186 -3.19 -8.15 -3.05
CA ILE A 186 -3.35 -7.58 -1.72
C ILE A 186 -3.01 -6.09 -1.78
N ASP A 187 -3.68 -5.29 -0.97
CA ASP A 187 -3.39 -3.86 -0.84
C ASP A 187 -2.38 -3.58 0.28
N VAL A 188 -2.43 -4.38 1.34
CA VAL A 188 -1.54 -4.27 2.50
C VAL A 188 -1.09 -5.65 2.94
N PHE A 189 0.22 -5.81 3.14
CA PHE A 189 0.80 -6.95 3.86
C PHE A 189 1.32 -6.49 5.20
N ARG A 190 0.99 -7.23 6.26
CA ARG A 190 1.43 -6.91 7.63
C ARG A 190 2.15 -8.09 8.24
N THR A 191 3.30 -7.83 8.86
CA THR A 191 4.07 -8.84 9.55
C THR A 191 4.64 -8.32 10.86
N HIS A 192 4.69 -9.18 11.87
CA HIS A 192 5.40 -8.91 13.12
C HIS A 192 6.85 -9.36 12.98
N VAL A 193 7.79 -8.50 13.39
CA VAL A 193 9.22 -8.80 13.40
C VAL A 193 9.69 -8.96 14.85
N PRO A 194 9.99 -10.20 15.31
CA PRO A 194 10.24 -10.49 16.73
C PRO A 194 11.66 -10.16 17.22
N THR A 195 12.54 -9.63 16.37
CA THR A 195 13.97 -9.43 16.67
C THR A 195 14.26 -8.28 17.63
N HIS A 196 13.26 -7.44 17.95
CA HIS A 196 13.41 -6.25 18.78
C HIS A 196 13.25 -6.49 20.29
N GLY A 197 13.25 -7.76 20.72
CA GLY A 197 13.13 -8.13 22.12
C GLY A 197 11.69 -8.17 22.65
N PRO A 198 11.50 -8.60 23.92
CA PRO A 198 10.17 -8.83 24.50
C PRO A 198 9.40 -7.55 24.85
N ASP A 199 10.10 -6.42 24.95
CA ASP A 199 9.52 -5.12 25.33
C ASP A 199 8.96 -4.34 24.15
N LYS A 200 9.03 -4.88 22.95
CA LYS A 200 8.54 -4.28 21.71
C LYS A 200 7.65 -5.26 20.95
N TYR A 201 6.66 -4.72 20.25
CA TYR A 201 5.87 -5.47 19.28
C TYR A 201 5.92 -4.74 17.94
N VAL A 202 7.02 -4.95 17.23
CA VAL A 202 7.30 -4.24 15.98
C VAL A 202 6.52 -4.85 14.83
N VAL A 203 5.80 -4.02 14.11
CA VAL A 203 4.99 -4.42 12.96
C VAL A 203 5.43 -3.64 11.74
N HIS A 204 5.78 -4.36 10.69
CA HIS A 204 6.01 -3.85 9.36
C HIS A 204 4.73 -3.95 8.55
N ASN A 205 4.34 -2.86 7.94
CA ASN A 205 3.19 -2.79 7.04
C ASN A 205 3.68 -2.33 5.68
N TYR A 206 3.44 -3.15 4.67
CA TYR A 206 3.78 -2.83 3.28
C TYR A 206 2.48 -2.57 2.54
N GLN A 207 2.30 -1.34 2.09
CA GLN A 207 1.08 -0.90 1.43
C GLN A 207 1.37 -0.54 -0.02
N ALA A 208 0.59 -1.14 -0.94
CA ALA A 208 0.63 -0.76 -2.33
C ALA A 208 0.09 0.67 -2.51
N MET A 209 0.79 1.47 -3.30
CA MET A 209 0.36 2.80 -3.70
C MET A 209 -0.11 2.78 -5.15
N TYR A 210 -1.12 3.58 -5.46
CA TYR A 210 -1.66 3.70 -6.80
C TYR A 210 -1.79 5.18 -7.17
N ASP A 211 -1.54 5.49 -8.44
CA ASP A 211 -1.78 6.81 -8.99
C ASP A 211 -3.30 7.08 -9.18
N LYS A 212 -3.64 8.28 -9.60
CA LYS A 212 -5.03 8.69 -9.86
C LYS A 212 -5.74 7.86 -10.94
N ASN A 213 -5.01 7.10 -11.74
CA ASN A 213 -5.54 6.22 -12.78
C ASN A 213 -5.61 4.76 -12.30
N GLY A 214 -5.25 4.47 -11.04
CA GLY A 214 -5.19 3.13 -10.49
C GLY A 214 -3.98 2.32 -10.94
N LYS A 215 -2.96 2.96 -11.54
CA LYS A 215 -1.69 2.31 -11.87
C LYS A 215 -0.84 2.19 -10.61
N TYR A 216 -0.20 1.06 -10.41
CA TYR A 216 0.73 0.84 -9.30
C TYR A 216 1.86 1.87 -9.33
N ALA A 217 2.06 2.56 -8.22
CA ALA A 217 3.02 3.66 -8.06
C ALA A 217 4.16 3.32 -7.10
N GLY A 218 4.12 2.16 -6.46
CA GLY A 218 5.15 1.73 -5.54
C GLY A 218 4.62 1.22 -4.21
N ILE A 219 5.51 1.18 -3.21
CA ILE A 219 5.22 0.67 -1.87
C ILE A 219 5.52 1.76 -0.85
N ASN A 220 4.56 1.99 0.04
CA ASN A 220 4.80 2.65 1.31
C ASN A 220 4.98 1.58 2.38
N GLU A 221 6.19 1.47 2.95
CA GLU A 221 6.41 0.70 4.17
C GLU A 221 6.28 1.65 5.35
N TYR A 222 5.48 1.28 6.36
CA TYR A 222 5.44 1.98 7.63
C TYR A 222 5.59 0.99 8.78
N ILE A 223 6.51 1.33 9.69
CA ILE A 223 6.96 0.47 10.78
C ILE A 223 6.67 1.16 12.09
N LEU A 224 6.07 0.45 13.02
CA LEU A 224 5.82 0.99 14.34
C LEU A 224 5.84 -0.09 15.41
N ASP A 225 6.17 0.33 16.64
CA ASP A 225 6.03 -0.49 17.83
C ASP A 225 4.60 -0.34 18.36
N PHE A 226 3.83 -1.42 18.30
CA PHE A 226 2.46 -1.45 18.78
C PHE A 226 2.36 -1.54 20.31
N LYS A 227 3.41 -1.99 20.97
CA LYS A 227 3.34 -2.24 22.40
C LYS A 227 2.94 -1.01 23.24
N PRO A 228 3.50 0.19 23.03
CA PRO A 228 3.07 1.38 23.77
C PRO A 228 1.59 1.71 23.58
N ILE A 229 1.04 1.50 22.37
CA ILE A 229 -0.37 1.74 22.08
C ILE A 229 -1.26 0.73 22.80
N VAL A 230 -0.87 -0.55 22.77
CA VAL A 230 -1.59 -1.62 23.49
C VAL A 230 -1.53 -1.39 24.98
N ASP A 231 -0.37 -1.06 25.53
CA ASP A 231 -0.21 -0.80 26.97
C ASP A 231 -1.07 0.41 27.41
N TRP A 232 -1.09 1.47 26.61
CA TRP A 232 -1.94 2.62 26.86
C TRP A 232 -3.43 2.23 26.82
N TYR A 233 -3.87 1.47 25.81
CA TYR A 233 -5.24 0.98 25.69
C TYR A 233 -5.67 0.14 26.91
N LEU A 234 -4.85 -0.82 27.31
CA LEU A 234 -5.12 -1.68 28.46
C LEU A 234 -5.22 -0.86 29.75
N LYS A 235 -4.33 0.14 29.90
CA LYS A 235 -4.36 1.07 31.04
C LYS A 235 -5.64 1.91 31.08
N GLN A 236 -6.11 2.40 29.92
CA GLN A 236 -7.33 3.22 29.83
C GLN A 236 -8.60 2.41 30.09
N THR A 237 -8.63 1.16 29.63
CA THR A 237 -9.83 0.32 29.67
C THR A 237 -9.91 -0.58 30.92
N GLY A 238 -8.81 -0.75 31.65
CA GLY A 238 -8.69 -1.72 32.76
C GLY A 238 -8.72 -3.18 32.27
N GLN A 239 -8.59 -3.42 30.96
CA GLN A 239 -8.55 -4.77 30.41
C GLN A 239 -7.17 -5.39 30.56
N SER A 240 -7.11 -6.71 30.45
CA SER A 240 -5.86 -7.47 30.43
C SER A 240 -5.85 -8.45 29.26
N LEU A 241 -4.65 -8.73 28.73
CA LEU A 241 -4.48 -9.78 27.74
C LEU A 241 -4.52 -11.15 28.42
N VAL A 242 -5.15 -12.12 27.75
CA VAL A 242 -5.31 -13.49 28.23
C VAL A 242 -4.78 -14.45 27.14
N LYS A 243 -3.91 -15.37 27.53
CA LYS A 243 -3.45 -16.48 26.70
C LYS A 243 -3.91 -17.79 27.30
N ASN A 244 -4.73 -18.55 26.56
CA ASN A 244 -5.30 -19.83 27.02
C ASN A 244 -6.02 -19.73 28.39
N GLY A 245 -6.76 -18.64 28.61
CA GLY A 245 -7.48 -18.42 29.87
C GLY A 245 -6.63 -17.85 31.02
N VAL A 246 -5.33 -17.65 30.81
CA VAL A 246 -4.42 -17.09 31.81
C VAL A 246 -4.06 -15.66 31.45
N PRO A 247 -4.21 -14.67 32.35
CA PRO A 247 -3.76 -13.31 32.11
C PRO A 247 -2.26 -13.26 31.80
N VAL A 248 -1.89 -12.54 30.74
CA VAL A 248 -0.49 -12.31 30.34
C VAL A 248 -0.20 -10.80 30.35
N GLY A 249 0.94 -10.43 30.90
CA GLY A 249 1.33 -9.03 31.06
C GLY A 249 0.97 -8.46 32.45
N HIS A 250 1.39 -7.24 32.70
CA HIS A 250 1.04 -6.51 33.89
C HIS A 250 -0.39 -5.98 33.77
N GLY A 251 -1.31 -6.49 34.60
CA GLY A 251 -2.66 -5.94 34.72
C GLY A 251 -2.57 -4.47 35.16
N TYR A 252 -3.12 -3.57 34.36
CA TYR A 252 -3.28 -2.18 34.78
C TYR A 252 -4.57 -2.04 35.58
N ALA A 253 -4.49 -1.55 36.83
CA ALA A 253 -5.68 -1.08 37.50
C ALA A 253 -6.29 0.09 36.72
N ALA A 254 -7.60 0.04 36.52
CA ALA A 254 -8.29 1.11 35.80
C ALA A 254 -7.98 2.47 36.44
N ALA A 255 -7.40 3.38 35.67
CA ALA A 255 -7.37 4.78 36.08
C ALA A 255 -8.81 5.32 36.05
N PRO A 256 -9.23 6.14 37.00
CA PRO A 256 -10.55 6.77 36.98
C PRO A 256 -10.65 7.52 35.62
N ALA A 257 -11.75 7.26 34.90
CA ALA A 257 -11.98 7.88 33.59
C ALA A 257 -11.87 9.40 33.72
N PRO A 258 -11.04 10.08 32.91
CA PRO A 258 -11.11 11.52 32.82
C PRO A 258 -12.50 11.90 32.36
N ALA A 259 -13.10 12.91 32.99
CA ALA A 259 -14.38 13.46 32.58
C ALA A 259 -14.35 13.75 31.07
N ALA A 260 -15.33 13.27 30.34
CA ALA A 260 -15.41 13.32 28.89
C ALA A 260 -15.17 14.75 28.39
N ALA A 261 -14.01 14.97 27.80
CA ALA A 261 -13.81 16.10 26.90
C ALA A 261 -14.26 15.66 25.52
N ASP A 262 -15.31 16.26 25.04
CA ASP A 262 -15.86 16.07 23.68
C ASP A 262 -14.76 16.31 22.65
N ALA A 263 -14.19 15.25 22.10
CA ALA A 263 -13.41 15.29 20.90
C ALA A 263 -14.25 14.71 19.75
N THR A 264 -15.13 15.53 19.20
CA THR A 264 -15.79 15.23 17.93
C THR A 264 -14.80 15.43 16.80
N SER A 265 -14.06 14.39 16.45
CA SER A 265 -13.50 14.27 15.12
C SER A 265 -14.24 13.14 14.41
N GLY A 266 -15.07 13.52 13.44
CA GLY A 266 -15.86 12.61 12.64
C GLY A 266 -14.94 11.73 11.78
N ALA A 267 -14.82 10.48 12.16
CA ALA A 267 -14.39 9.41 11.27
C ALA A 267 -15.65 8.62 10.90
N SER A 268 -16.10 8.79 9.69
CA SER A 268 -17.20 8.01 9.12
C SER A 268 -16.75 6.58 8.87
N ASP A 269 -17.47 5.69 9.50
CA ASP A 269 -17.42 4.24 9.37
C ASP A 269 -17.65 3.81 7.92
N ALA A 270 -16.71 3.09 7.34
CA ALA A 270 -16.92 2.28 6.16
C ALA A 270 -16.29 0.90 6.42
N GLY A 271 -17.12 0.03 6.98
CA GLY A 271 -16.78 -1.38 7.16
C GLY A 271 -16.55 -2.08 5.84
N HIS A 272 -15.39 -2.70 5.70
CA HIS A 272 -15.17 -3.79 4.76
C HIS A 272 -14.44 -4.91 5.50
N GLY A 273 -15.26 -5.81 6.07
CA GLY A 273 -14.83 -7.12 6.49
C GLY A 273 -14.74 -8.03 5.28
N GLY A 274 -13.54 -8.32 4.82
CA GLY A 274 -13.25 -9.39 3.90
C GLY A 274 -12.15 -10.25 4.51
N ALA A 275 -12.50 -11.42 5.04
CA ALA A 275 -11.53 -12.41 5.46
C ALA A 275 -10.79 -12.93 4.23
N ALA A 276 -9.50 -12.62 4.12
CA ALA A 276 -8.63 -13.24 3.13
C ALA A 276 -8.36 -14.70 3.53
N PRO A 277 -8.27 -15.63 2.55
CA PRO A 277 -7.88 -17.01 2.84
C PRO A 277 -6.46 -17.01 3.42
N ALA A 278 -6.29 -17.81 4.48
CA ALA A 278 -5.02 -18.00 5.13
C ALA A 278 -3.99 -18.57 4.14
N ALA A 279 -3.05 -17.76 3.72
CA ALA A 279 -1.85 -18.23 3.05
C ALA A 279 -0.98 -18.96 4.08
N PRO A 280 -0.24 -20.01 3.69
CA PRO A 280 0.69 -20.67 4.59
C PRO A 280 1.69 -19.63 5.09
N ALA A 281 1.80 -19.49 6.39
CA ALA A 281 2.70 -18.55 7.03
C ALA A 281 4.12 -18.76 6.51
N PRO A 282 4.77 -17.77 5.93
CA PRO A 282 6.21 -17.83 5.75
C PRO A 282 6.80 -17.90 7.16
N ALA A 283 7.70 -18.86 7.39
CA ALA A 283 8.39 -19.01 8.66
C ALA A 283 9.00 -17.64 9.05
N ALA A 284 8.69 -17.21 10.27
CA ALA A 284 9.07 -15.94 10.83
C ALA A 284 10.60 -15.80 10.85
N ASP A 285 11.16 -15.12 9.88
CA ASP A 285 12.53 -14.64 9.81
C ASP A 285 12.71 -13.68 8.61
N ALA A 286 11.80 -12.72 8.46
CA ALA A 286 12.11 -11.54 7.69
C ALA A 286 12.84 -10.57 8.62
N THR A 287 14.06 -10.89 8.98
CA THR A 287 14.98 -9.93 9.57
C THR A 287 15.29 -8.91 8.49
N SER A 288 14.61 -7.76 8.53
CA SER A 288 15.19 -6.57 7.95
C SER A 288 16.55 -6.40 8.63
N GLY A 289 17.65 -6.68 7.90
CA GLY A 289 18.94 -6.75 8.50
C GLY A 289 19.37 -5.41 9.05
N ALA A 290 19.33 -5.35 10.32
CA ALA A 290 20.15 -4.45 11.09
C ALA A 290 21.32 -5.29 11.61
N SER A 291 22.41 -5.30 10.94
CA SER A 291 23.67 -5.71 11.51
C SER A 291 24.76 -4.74 11.10
N ALA A 292 25.53 -4.51 12.09
CA ALA A 292 26.64 -3.60 12.27
C ALA A 292 27.55 -3.41 11.08
#